data_9db1b680aef238437cd71e46f584ec33
#
_entry.id   9db1b680aef238437cd71e46f584ec33
#
_cell.length_a   1.000
_cell.length_b   1.000
_cell.length_c   1.000
_cell.angle_alpha   90.00
_cell.angle_beta   90.00
_cell.angle_gamma   90.00
#
_symmetry.space_group_name_H-M   'P 1'
#
loop_
_entity.id
_entity.type
_entity.pdbx_description
1 polymer ?
#
loop_
_entity_poly.entity_id
_entity_poly.type
_entity_poly.pdbx_seq_one_letter_code
_entity_poly.pdbx_strand_id
1 'polypeptide(L)'
;MRRPCDQDGAAPSVMGMTINPVLAVAPVDPGRAAAAFAERLALQTDAADVYAALAAGTAGFVLIDSRSDEAWAQGHIPGAMHLPTARIPDRAAELLDPSVPVVTYCWGPGCNGATRAALALSLLGFHVKEMLGGVEYWIREGRPLRSGTEDVTMPVDPLVGPVCGC
;
A
#
# COMPACT_ATOMS: atom_id res chain seq x y z
N MET A 1 35.00 7.56 -63.84
CA MET A 1 34.82 8.90 -63.30
C MET A 1 33.62 8.89 -62.41
N ARG A 2 33.79 8.84 -61.10
CA ARG A 2 32.71 8.94 -60.08
C ARG A 2 32.88 10.28 -59.40
N ARG A 3 31.83 11.08 -59.39
CA ARG A 3 31.82 12.38 -58.67
C ARG A 3 31.63 12.10 -57.17
N PRO A 4 32.30 12.82 -56.28
CA PRO A 4 32.01 12.78 -54.84
C PRO A 4 30.74 13.56 -54.53
N CYS A 5 29.89 13.00 -53.68
CA CYS A 5 28.76 13.69 -53.08
C CYS A 5 29.25 14.49 -51.87
N ASP A 6 29.33 15.79 -52.01
CA ASP A 6 29.41 16.71 -50.91
C ASP A 6 28.07 16.76 -50.21
N GLN A 7 28.01 16.32 -48.97
CA GLN A 7 26.92 16.54 -48.05
C GLN A 7 27.44 17.20 -46.77
N ASP A 8 27.77 18.46 -46.89
CA ASP A 8 27.87 19.34 -45.69
C ASP A 8 26.53 20.07 -45.52
N GLY A 9 25.59 19.36 -44.95
CA GLY A 9 24.36 19.92 -44.43
C GLY A 9 24.34 19.76 -42.90
N ALA A 10 25.12 20.58 -42.22
CA ALA A 10 25.00 20.70 -40.75
C ALA A 10 23.62 21.27 -40.43
N ALA A 11 22.72 20.40 -40.02
CA ALA A 11 21.46 20.81 -39.43
C ALA A 11 21.72 21.59 -38.15
N PRO A 12 21.03 22.70 -37.87
CA PRO A 12 21.21 23.48 -36.65
C PRO A 12 20.91 22.57 -35.46
N SER A 13 21.87 22.39 -34.59
CA SER A 13 21.74 21.72 -33.31
C SER A 13 20.75 22.54 -32.48
N VAL A 14 19.50 22.09 -32.44
CA VAL A 14 18.54 22.54 -31.45
C VAL A 14 19.08 22.03 -30.12
N MET A 15 19.64 22.91 -29.34
CA MET A 15 20.06 22.65 -27.97
C MET A 15 18.79 22.29 -27.18
N GLY A 16 18.42 21.01 -27.25
CA GLY A 16 17.28 20.47 -26.53
C GLY A 16 17.56 20.62 -25.03
N MET A 17 16.89 21.56 -24.39
CA MET A 17 16.82 21.61 -22.94
C MET A 17 16.30 20.24 -22.48
N THR A 18 17.18 19.41 -21.95
CA THR A 18 16.79 18.16 -21.32
C THR A 18 16.02 18.51 -20.07
N ILE A 19 14.68 18.49 -20.16
CA ILE A 19 13.83 18.72 -19.00
C ILE A 19 14.06 17.55 -18.05
N ASN A 20 14.52 17.83 -16.83
CA ASN A 20 14.61 16.83 -15.78
C ASN A 20 13.19 16.32 -15.46
N PRO A 21 12.84 15.06 -15.77
CA PRO A 21 11.48 14.56 -15.60
C PRO A 21 11.01 14.57 -14.15
N VAL A 22 11.94 14.48 -13.19
CA VAL A 22 11.62 14.54 -11.75
C VAL A 22 11.18 15.96 -11.34
N LEU A 23 11.71 16.97 -11.99
CA LEU A 23 11.42 18.39 -11.70
C LEU A 23 10.50 19.04 -12.74
N ALA A 24 9.91 18.26 -13.64
CA ALA A 24 8.94 18.76 -14.62
C ALA A 24 7.72 19.40 -13.94
N VAL A 25 7.36 18.88 -12.76
CA VAL A 25 6.46 19.55 -11.83
C VAL A 25 7.29 19.98 -10.63
N ALA A 26 7.29 21.27 -10.33
CA ALA A 26 8.04 21.79 -9.20
C ALA A 26 7.49 21.26 -7.87
N PRO A 27 8.37 20.95 -6.89
CA PRO A 27 7.93 20.64 -5.54
C PRO A 27 7.09 21.79 -4.96
N VAL A 28 6.07 21.47 -4.19
CA VAL A 28 5.29 22.48 -3.46
C VAL A 28 6.13 23.09 -2.32
N ASP A 29 5.68 24.23 -1.78
CA ASP A 29 6.36 24.83 -0.63
C ASP A 29 6.40 23.86 0.58
N PRO A 30 7.41 24.03 1.48
CA PRO A 30 7.60 23.08 2.59
C PRO A 30 6.41 22.99 3.54
N GLY A 31 5.65 24.05 3.79
CA GLY A 31 4.48 24.05 4.67
C GLY A 31 3.35 23.20 4.09
N ARG A 32 3.06 23.36 2.81
CA ARG A 32 2.06 22.51 2.11
C ARG A 32 2.51 21.05 2.02
N ALA A 33 3.80 20.82 1.75
CA ALA A 33 4.35 19.47 1.73
C ALA A 33 4.19 18.77 3.10
N ALA A 34 4.55 19.46 4.18
CA ALA A 34 4.42 18.93 5.54
C ALA A 34 2.96 18.58 5.88
N ALA A 35 2.01 19.45 5.56
CA ALA A 35 0.59 19.18 5.79
C ALA A 35 0.10 17.95 5.02
N ALA A 36 0.45 17.82 3.73
CA ALA A 36 0.05 16.70 2.89
C ALA A 36 0.67 15.38 3.36
N PHE A 37 1.92 15.37 3.80
CA PHE A 37 2.54 14.16 4.33
C PHE A 37 1.99 13.77 5.70
N ALA A 38 1.67 14.73 6.57
CA ALA A 38 1.00 14.45 7.84
C ALA A 38 -0.40 13.85 7.62
N GLU A 39 -1.15 14.35 6.64
CA GLU A 39 -2.44 13.77 6.25
C GLU A 39 -2.29 12.33 5.74
N ARG A 40 -1.30 12.07 4.88
CA ARG A 40 -1.01 10.69 4.42
C ARG A 40 -0.68 9.76 5.58
N LEU A 41 0.15 10.17 6.52
CA LEU A 41 0.48 9.38 7.71
C LEU A 41 -0.73 9.14 8.63
N ALA A 42 -1.69 10.07 8.66
CA ALA A 42 -2.95 9.87 9.38
C ALA A 42 -3.87 8.85 8.70
N LEU A 43 -3.83 8.75 7.36
CA LEU A 43 -4.65 7.85 6.55
C LEU A 43 -4.01 6.50 6.29
N GLN A 44 -2.68 6.38 6.39
CA GLN A 44 -1.92 5.22 5.93
C GLN A 44 -1.00 4.69 7.03
N THR A 45 -0.71 3.41 6.94
CA THR A 45 0.34 2.67 7.68
C THR A 45 0.95 1.66 6.71
N ASP A 46 1.90 0.85 7.13
CA ASP A 46 2.53 -0.17 6.31
C ASP A 46 2.54 -1.56 6.98
N ALA A 47 3.01 -2.56 6.23
CA ALA A 47 3.05 -3.94 6.71
C ALA A 47 4.00 -4.11 7.91
N ALA A 48 5.09 -3.33 7.97
CA ALA A 48 6.07 -3.43 9.05
C ALA A 48 5.50 -2.93 10.37
N ASP A 49 4.84 -1.77 10.37
CA ASP A 49 4.20 -1.19 11.55
C ASP A 49 3.06 -2.07 12.06
N VAL A 50 2.20 -2.57 11.16
CA VAL A 50 1.11 -3.48 11.52
C VAL A 50 1.66 -4.75 12.16
N TYR A 51 2.70 -5.35 11.55
CA TYR A 51 3.32 -6.55 12.12
C TYR A 51 3.91 -6.30 13.50
N ALA A 52 4.64 -5.20 13.68
CA ALA A 52 5.24 -4.85 14.97
C ALA A 52 4.18 -4.69 16.06
N ALA A 53 3.08 -4.01 15.76
CA ALA A 53 1.97 -3.83 16.70
C ALA A 53 1.25 -5.15 17.05
N LEU A 54 1.01 -6.02 16.07
CA LEU A 54 0.42 -7.35 16.30
C LEU A 54 1.36 -8.24 17.14
N ALA A 55 2.64 -8.28 16.82
CA ALA A 55 3.64 -9.09 17.51
C ALA A 55 3.85 -8.64 18.96
N ALA A 56 3.76 -7.34 19.23
CA ALA A 56 3.86 -6.77 20.57
C ALA A 56 2.57 -6.96 21.40
N GLY A 57 1.49 -7.43 20.82
CA GLY A 57 0.18 -7.52 21.48
C GLY A 57 -0.44 -6.14 21.81
N THR A 58 0.03 -5.08 21.16
CA THR A 58 -0.39 -3.68 21.39
C THR A 58 -1.24 -3.12 20.23
N ALA A 59 -1.88 -4.00 19.45
CA ALA A 59 -2.56 -3.60 18.22
C ALA A 59 -3.51 -2.41 18.42
N GLY A 60 -4.43 -2.47 19.39
CA GLY A 60 -5.36 -1.37 19.66
C GLY A 60 -6.22 -0.99 18.45
N PHE A 61 -6.29 -1.83 17.44
CA PHE A 61 -7.07 -1.67 16.20
C PHE A 61 -7.59 -3.03 15.72
N VAL A 62 -8.59 -3.01 14.86
CA VAL A 62 -9.06 -4.20 14.13
C VAL A 62 -8.43 -4.20 12.74
N LEU A 63 -7.73 -5.27 12.39
CA LEU A 63 -7.18 -5.47 11.04
C LEU A 63 -8.23 -6.16 10.16
N ILE A 64 -8.59 -5.55 9.03
CA ILE A 64 -9.61 -6.05 8.09
C ILE A 64 -8.98 -6.53 6.79
N ASP A 65 -9.22 -7.81 6.47
CA ASP A 65 -9.01 -8.32 5.11
C ASP A 65 -10.22 -8.01 4.25
N SER A 66 -10.05 -7.12 3.29
CA SER A 66 -11.12 -6.64 2.39
C SER A 66 -11.28 -7.47 1.12
N ARG A 67 -10.49 -8.55 0.95
CA ARG A 67 -10.50 -9.43 -0.22
C ARG A 67 -11.72 -10.37 -0.24
N SER A 68 -11.87 -11.10 -1.35
CA SER A 68 -12.93 -12.10 -1.50
C SER A 68 -12.76 -13.30 -0.58
N ASP A 69 -13.81 -14.14 -0.48
CA ASP A 69 -13.80 -15.39 0.31
C ASP A 69 -12.71 -16.35 -0.18
N GLU A 70 -12.52 -16.45 -1.50
CA GLU A 70 -11.49 -17.30 -2.11
C GLU A 70 -10.07 -16.82 -1.76
N ALA A 71 -9.85 -15.49 -1.79
CA ALA A 71 -8.57 -14.90 -1.44
C ALA A 71 -8.24 -15.07 0.06
N TRP A 72 -9.22 -14.90 0.91
CA TRP A 72 -9.10 -15.20 2.34
C TRP A 72 -8.73 -16.66 2.59
N ALA A 73 -9.40 -17.59 1.91
CA ALA A 73 -9.15 -19.01 2.05
C ALA A 73 -7.74 -19.45 1.58
N GLN A 74 -7.16 -18.75 0.60
CA GLN A 74 -5.78 -19.00 0.15
C GLN A 74 -4.75 -18.68 1.25
N GLY A 75 -5.05 -17.71 2.09
CA GLY A 75 -4.21 -17.28 3.20
C GLY A 75 -4.44 -15.80 3.54
N HIS A 76 -4.37 -15.48 4.82
CA HIS A 76 -4.63 -14.15 5.36
C HIS A 76 -3.67 -13.84 6.51
N ILE A 77 -3.59 -12.59 6.90
CA ILE A 77 -2.76 -12.16 8.02
C ILE A 77 -3.36 -12.71 9.31
N PRO A 78 -2.57 -13.40 10.16
CA PRO A 78 -3.06 -13.92 11.44
C PRO A 78 -3.62 -12.79 12.32
N GLY A 79 -4.81 -13.02 12.87
CA GLY A 79 -5.52 -12.03 13.68
C GLY A 79 -6.37 -11.03 12.89
N ALA A 80 -6.32 -11.06 11.56
CA ALA A 80 -7.24 -10.26 10.75
C ALA A 80 -8.68 -10.79 10.82
N MET A 81 -9.63 -9.86 10.69
CA MET A 81 -11.04 -10.17 10.49
C MET A 81 -11.36 -10.13 8.98
N HIS A 82 -12.07 -11.13 8.50
CA HIS A 82 -12.52 -11.14 7.11
C HIS A 82 -13.79 -10.32 6.93
N LEU A 83 -13.68 -9.21 6.21
CA LEU A 83 -14.82 -8.37 5.86
C LEU A 83 -14.65 -7.82 4.44
N PRO A 84 -15.07 -8.57 3.40
CA PRO A 84 -15.02 -8.14 2.02
C PRO A 84 -15.68 -6.78 1.83
N THR A 85 -15.07 -5.92 1.00
CA THR A 85 -15.54 -4.54 0.76
C THR A 85 -17.04 -4.47 0.45
N ALA A 86 -17.57 -5.42 -0.31
CA ALA A 86 -18.99 -5.46 -0.67
C ALA A 86 -19.94 -5.71 0.52
N ARG A 87 -19.42 -6.30 1.62
CA ARG A 87 -20.21 -6.61 2.83
C ARG A 87 -20.12 -5.51 3.90
N ILE A 88 -19.22 -4.54 3.74
CA ILE A 88 -19.01 -3.47 4.72
C ILE A 88 -20.30 -2.70 5.04
N PRO A 89 -21.10 -2.23 4.05
CA PRO A 89 -22.30 -1.45 4.34
C PRO A 89 -23.30 -2.17 5.24
N ASP A 90 -23.42 -3.49 5.08
CA ASP A 90 -24.45 -4.28 5.78
C ASP A 90 -23.95 -4.87 7.10
N ARG A 91 -22.63 -5.06 7.24
CA ARG A 91 -22.09 -5.86 8.33
C ARG A 91 -21.18 -5.09 9.30
N ALA A 92 -20.61 -3.95 8.88
CA ALA A 92 -19.62 -3.27 9.70
C ALA A 92 -20.16 -2.83 11.06
N ALA A 93 -21.37 -2.27 11.10
CA ALA A 93 -21.99 -1.80 12.36
C ALA A 93 -22.31 -2.93 13.35
N GLU A 94 -22.47 -4.17 12.85
CA GLU A 94 -22.70 -5.35 13.69
C GLU A 94 -21.38 -5.94 14.23
N LEU A 95 -20.32 -5.86 13.43
CA LEU A 95 -19.06 -6.57 13.68
C LEU A 95 -17.99 -5.73 14.37
N LEU A 96 -18.08 -4.39 14.25
CA LEU A 96 -17.03 -3.48 14.66
C LEU A 96 -17.54 -2.50 15.72
N ASP A 97 -16.67 -2.23 16.70
CA ASP A 97 -16.87 -1.14 17.66
C ASP A 97 -16.34 0.16 17.04
N PRO A 98 -17.18 1.21 16.87
CA PRO A 98 -16.75 2.48 16.27
C PRO A 98 -15.70 3.24 17.09
N SER A 99 -15.52 2.90 18.38
CA SER A 99 -14.47 3.48 19.21
C SER A 99 -13.07 2.88 18.95
N VAL A 100 -13.00 1.73 18.25
CA VAL A 100 -11.75 1.03 17.95
C VAL A 100 -11.34 1.37 16.52
N PRO A 101 -10.13 1.92 16.29
CA PRO A 101 -9.63 2.17 14.95
C PRO A 101 -9.58 0.89 14.10
N VAL A 102 -9.73 1.07 12.80
CA VAL A 102 -9.67 -0.03 11.83
C VAL A 102 -8.48 0.17 10.90
N VAL A 103 -7.80 -0.91 10.56
CA VAL A 103 -6.79 -0.94 9.50
C VAL A 103 -7.26 -1.88 8.40
N THR A 104 -7.35 -1.40 7.16
CA THR A 104 -7.77 -2.22 6.01
C THR A 104 -6.58 -2.66 5.18
N TYR A 105 -6.60 -3.87 4.66
CA TYR A 105 -5.65 -4.31 3.64
C TYR A 105 -6.33 -5.08 2.50
N CYS A 106 -5.62 -5.17 1.37
CA CYS A 106 -6.01 -5.94 0.20
C CYS A 106 -4.78 -6.68 -0.38
N TRP A 107 -4.73 -6.91 -1.67
CA TRP A 107 -3.66 -7.68 -2.31
C TRP A 107 -2.29 -7.00 -2.24
N GLY A 108 -2.15 -5.78 -2.71
CA GLY A 108 -0.86 -5.10 -2.82
C GLY A 108 -0.98 -3.71 -3.46
N PRO A 109 0.16 -3.09 -3.82
CA PRO A 109 0.19 -1.69 -4.31
C PRO A 109 -0.62 -1.45 -5.58
N GLY A 110 -0.80 -2.48 -6.41
CA GLY A 110 -1.60 -2.39 -7.64
C GLY A 110 -3.11 -2.56 -7.43
N CYS A 111 -3.57 -2.73 -6.18
CA CYS A 111 -4.97 -2.97 -5.84
C CYS A 111 -5.52 -1.83 -4.99
N ASN A 112 -6.65 -1.25 -5.40
CA ASN A 112 -7.33 -0.20 -4.63
C ASN A 112 -8.42 -0.75 -3.68
N GLY A 113 -8.44 -2.06 -3.42
CA GLY A 113 -9.45 -2.69 -2.58
C GLY A 113 -9.43 -2.20 -1.13
N ALA A 114 -8.23 -2.04 -0.55
CA ALA A 114 -8.07 -1.49 0.79
C ALA A 114 -8.56 -0.04 0.88
N THR A 115 -8.24 0.79 -0.10
CA THR A 115 -8.72 2.18 -0.19
C THR A 115 -10.25 2.24 -0.26
N ARG A 116 -10.87 1.37 -1.06
CA ARG A 116 -12.34 1.27 -1.17
C ARG A 116 -12.98 0.82 0.14
N ALA A 117 -12.37 -0.15 0.82
CA ALA A 117 -12.83 -0.60 2.13
C ALA A 117 -12.71 0.51 3.18
N ALA A 118 -11.57 1.21 3.20
CA ALA A 118 -11.35 2.36 4.09
C ALA A 118 -12.39 3.46 3.86
N LEU A 119 -12.66 3.80 2.58
CA LEU A 119 -13.71 4.76 2.25
C LEU A 119 -15.08 4.32 2.75
N ALA A 120 -15.47 3.06 2.51
CA ALA A 120 -16.77 2.53 2.92
C ALA A 120 -16.94 2.57 4.45
N LEU A 121 -15.91 2.19 5.20
CA LEU A 121 -15.90 2.25 6.66
C LEU A 121 -15.94 3.69 7.18
N SER A 122 -15.17 4.58 6.57
CA SER A 122 -15.15 6.00 6.96
C SER A 122 -16.51 6.69 6.75
N LEU A 123 -17.23 6.33 5.67
CA LEU A 123 -18.59 6.82 5.41
C LEU A 123 -19.61 6.34 6.49
N LEU A 124 -19.30 5.24 7.17
CA LEU A 124 -20.06 4.72 8.30
C LEU A 124 -19.61 5.29 9.66
N GLY A 125 -18.61 6.19 9.68
CA GLY A 125 -18.15 6.89 10.88
C GLY A 125 -16.99 6.19 11.61
N PHE A 126 -16.38 5.15 11.06
CA PHE A 126 -15.21 4.51 11.65
C PHE A 126 -13.92 5.31 11.40
N HIS A 127 -12.99 5.26 12.35
CA HIS A 127 -11.62 5.75 12.18
C HIS A 127 -10.80 4.69 11.45
N VAL A 128 -10.28 5.01 10.28
CA VAL A 128 -9.66 4.00 9.41
C VAL A 128 -8.28 4.44 8.93
N LYS A 129 -7.35 3.49 8.87
CA LYS A 129 -6.12 3.59 8.09
C LYS A 129 -6.08 2.49 7.03
N GLU A 130 -5.38 2.75 5.94
CA GLU A 130 -5.05 1.77 4.91
C GLU A 130 -3.64 1.24 5.14
N MET A 131 -3.46 -0.09 5.13
CA MET A 131 -2.15 -0.71 5.14
C MET A 131 -1.60 -0.78 3.71
N LEU A 132 -0.59 0.03 3.45
CA LEU A 132 0.15 0.02 2.18
C LEU A 132 0.88 -1.32 1.99
N GLY A 133 1.04 -1.70 0.73
CA GLY A 133 1.71 -2.94 0.39
C GLY A 133 0.84 -4.19 0.47
N GLY A 134 -0.22 -4.18 1.28
CA GLY A 134 -1.15 -5.28 1.39
C GLY A 134 -0.51 -6.61 1.77
N VAL A 135 -1.18 -7.72 1.43
CA VAL A 135 -0.68 -9.08 1.68
C VAL A 135 0.59 -9.39 0.86
N GLU A 136 0.80 -8.73 -0.29
CA GLU A 136 1.99 -8.93 -1.11
C GLU A 136 3.26 -8.55 -0.37
N TYR A 137 3.34 -7.34 0.20
CA TYR A 137 4.51 -6.91 0.96
C TYR A 137 4.64 -7.66 2.30
N TRP A 138 3.53 -7.98 2.94
CA TRP A 138 3.52 -8.84 4.11
C TRP A 138 4.26 -10.15 3.87
N ILE A 139 3.98 -10.82 2.73
CA ILE A 139 4.64 -12.06 2.34
C ILE A 139 6.12 -11.82 1.98
N ARG A 140 6.42 -10.78 1.19
CA ARG A 140 7.78 -10.47 0.75
C ARG A 140 8.72 -10.16 1.91
N GLU A 141 8.20 -9.60 3.00
CA GLU A 141 8.93 -9.36 4.23
C GLU A 141 9.04 -10.61 5.12
N GLY A 142 8.61 -11.77 4.64
CA GLY A 142 8.73 -13.04 5.36
C GLY A 142 7.78 -13.17 6.56
N ARG A 143 6.68 -12.44 6.58
CA ARG A 143 5.72 -12.48 7.67
C ARG A 143 4.73 -13.63 7.50
N PRO A 144 4.20 -14.19 8.61
CA PRO A 144 3.33 -15.37 8.54
C PRO A 144 1.97 -15.07 7.91
N LEU A 145 1.48 -16.02 7.13
CA LEU A 145 0.08 -16.08 6.69
C LEU A 145 -0.60 -17.29 7.33
N ARG A 146 -1.84 -17.12 7.72
CA ARG A 146 -2.70 -18.22 8.13
C ARG A 146 -3.38 -18.83 6.92
N SER A 147 -3.14 -20.13 6.69
CA SER A 147 -3.84 -20.95 5.70
C SER A 147 -4.51 -22.11 6.42
N GLY A 148 -5.83 -22.12 6.45
CA GLY A 148 -6.58 -23.05 7.30
C GLY A 148 -6.26 -22.82 8.79
N THR A 149 -5.65 -23.81 9.44
CA THR A 149 -5.27 -23.76 10.87
C THR A 149 -3.78 -23.51 11.10
N GLU A 150 -2.98 -23.42 10.04
CA GLU A 150 -1.52 -23.32 10.11
C GLU A 150 -1.03 -21.95 9.68
N ASP A 151 0.03 -21.49 10.34
CA ASP A 151 0.76 -20.29 9.92
C ASP A 151 1.91 -20.72 9.01
N VAL A 152 1.92 -20.18 7.79
CA VAL A 152 2.93 -20.44 6.76
C VAL A 152 3.75 -19.17 6.55
N THR A 153 5.07 -19.30 6.54
CA THR A 153 5.99 -18.20 6.28
C THR A 153 6.77 -18.48 5.00
N MET A 154 6.77 -17.52 4.08
CA MET A 154 7.60 -17.58 2.88
C MET A 154 8.98 -17.00 3.16
N PRO A 155 10.03 -17.40 2.40
CA PRO A 155 11.34 -16.74 2.50
C PRO A 155 11.23 -15.23 2.25
N VAL A 156 12.02 -14.45 3.01
CA VAL A 156 12.12 -13.01 2.78
C VAL A 156 12.66 -12.75 1.37
N ASP A 157 11.99 -11.88 0.64
CA ASP A 157 12.48 -11.40 -0.65
C ASP A 157 13.73 -10.53 -0.40
N PRO A 158 14.92 -10.93 -0.88
CA PRO A 158 16.17 -10.23 -0.57
C PRO A 158 16.26 -8.82 -1.16
N LEU A 159 15.35 -8.46 -2.08
CA LEU A 159 15.32 -7.13 -2.69
C LEU A 159 14.37 -6.15 -2.00
N VAL A 160 13.43 -6.64 -1.19
CA VAL A 160 12.41 -5.81 -0.54
C VAL A 160 12.27 -6.10 0.96
N GLY A 161 12.90 -7.16 1.45
CA GLY A 161 12.93 -7.46 2.88
C GLY A 161 13.82 -6.44 3.61
N PRO A 162 13.39 -5.92 4.76
CA PRO A 162 14.21 -4.99 5.52
C PRO A 162 15.46 -5.72 6.03
N VAL A 163 16.62 -5.22 5.61
CA VAL A 163 17.92 -5.66 6.15
C VAL A 163 18.18 -5.00 7.51
N CYS A 164 17.52 -3.88 7.76
CA CYS A 164 17.47 -3.17 9.06
C CYS A 164 16.17 -2.35 9.08
N GLY A 165 15.60 -2.15 10.27
CA GLY A 165 14.39 -1.35 10.45
C GLY A 165 14.59 0.07 9.93
N CYS A 166 13.61 0.55 9.20
CA CYS A 166 13.50 1.96 8.85
C CYS A 166 13.10 2.78 10.06
#